data_33362d8ed7c09be686e4f751e8c6b278
#
_entry.id   33362d8ed7c09be686e4f751e8c6b278
#
_cell.length_a   1.000
_cell.length_b   1.000
_cell.length_c   1.000
_cell.angle_alpha   90.00
_cell.angle_beta   90.00
_cell.angle_gamma   90.00
#
_symmetry.space_group_name_H-M   'P 1'
#
loop_
_entity.id
_entity.type
_entity.pdbx_description
1 polymer ?
#
loop_
_entity_poly.entity_id
_entity_poly.type
_entity_poly.pdbx_seq_one_letter_code
_entity_poly.pdbx_strand_id
1 'polypeptide(L)'
;MKLFLAVLLCALAGRVPAAMTDRPNVVFILADDLGVNDLSLYGSRFDETPNIDALAQRGMRFDQAYSAAPICSPTRASIMTGLYPARLGITEPDCHLPKVVLDKHLLPTASPVQKAITAESLTRLQTNYYTLAKAFKAAGYVTAHFGKWHLGPEPYSPLQQGFDSDIPHTSAPSPLPNGYSYPFHVWKNHGQPGDNLEDDLCDEAVKFIQQHAGKGQPFYLNYWAFEVHSPWQAKPQQIAKYRAKADPKSLQRNPVYAGMVETLDEAVGRLVAALDAAGVLDNTVIVFNSDNGPYFIPNA
;
A
#
# COMPACT_ATOMS: atom_id res chain seq x y z
N MET A 1 1.78 32.95 62.06
CA MET A 1 1.65 33.34 60.63
C MET A 1 2.61 32.43 59.87
N LYS A 2 2.08 31.30 59.36
CA LYS A 2 2.88 30.27 58.65
C LYS A 2 2.67 30.43 57.15
N LEU A 3 3.76 30.78 56.47
CA LEU A 3 3.82 30.94 55.01
C LEU A 3 3.85 29.56 54.36
N PHE A 4 2.83 29.19 53.60
CA PHE A 4 2.83 27.98 52.77
C PHE A 4 3.44 28.32 51.40
N LEU A 5 4.63 27.81 51.14
CA LEU A 5 5.29 27.87 49.84
C LEU A 5 4.78 26.70 49.00
N ALA A 6 3.88 26.96 48.02
CA ALA A 6 3.45 25.96 47.06
C ALA A 6 4.51 25.84 45.97
N VAL A 7 5.23 24.72 45.96
CA VAL A 7 6.14 24.36 44.87
C VAL A 7 5.33 23.75 43.74
N LEU A 8 5.16 24.52 42.67
CA LEU A 8 4.58 24.05 41.42
C LEU A 8 5.61 23.21 40.64
N LEU A 9 5.57 21.88 40.80
CA LEU A 9 6.37 20.99 39.96
C LEU A 9 5.71 20.94 38.56
N CYS A 10 6.19 21.72 37.60
CA CYS A 10 5.96 21.49 36.19
C CYS A 10 6.66 20.18 35.80
N ALA A 11 5.85 19.12 35.65
CA ALA A 11 6.31 17.89 35.02
C ALA A 11 6.52 18.18 33.51
N LEU A 12 7.74 18.55 33.16
CA LEU A 12 8.25 18.42 31.81
C LEU A 12 8.31 16.92 31.52
N ALA A 13 7.26 16.38 30.92
CA ALA A 13 7.30 15.08 30.28
C ALA A 13 8.25 15.20 29.08
N GLY A 14 9.55 15.14 29.35
CA GLY A 14 10.55 14.98 28.30
C GLY A 14 10.23 13.69 27.56
N ARG A 15 10.01 13.79 26.25
CA ARG A 15 10.01 12.61 25.38
C ARG A 15 11.33 11.88 25.64
N VAL A 16 11.28 10.72 26.26
CA VAL A 16 12.44 9.82 26.31
C VAL A 16 12.65 9.39 24.86
N PRO A 17 13.76 9.72 24.19
CA PRO A 17 14.00 9.24 22.85
C PRO A 17 13.96 7.72 22.88
N ALA A 18 13.15 7.10 22.00
CA ALA A 18 13.18 5.68 21.80
C ALA A 18 14.62 5.27 21.49
N ALA A 19 15.11 4.20 22.11
CA ALA A 19 16.45 3.70 21.84
C ALA A 19 16.58 3.46 20.34
N MET A 20 17.35 4.31 19.65
CA MET A 20 17.63 4.13 18.23
C MET A 20 18.37 2.80 18.07
N THR A 21 17.79 1.89 17.31
CA THR A 21 18.50 0.69 16.88
C THR A 21 19.46 1.09 15.75
N ASP A 22 20.60 0.41 15.63
CA ASP A 22 21.52 0.61 14.48
C ASP A 22 20.87 0.27 13.13
N ARG A 23 19.64 -0.28 13.16
CA ARG A 23 18.85 -0.69 11.99
C ARG A 23 17.54 0.08 11.95
N PRO A 24 17.26 0.83 10.86
CA PRO A 24 16.02 1.59 10.72
C PRO A 24 14.81 0.66 10.59
N ASN A 25 13.63 1.12 11.01
CA ASN A 25 12.36 0.55 10.55
C ASN A 25 12.20 0.81 9.06
N VAL A 26 11.37 0.00 8.41
CA VAL A 26 11.04 0.17 7.00
C VAL A 26 9.52 0.13 6.83
N VAL A 27 8.97 1.16 6.19
CA VAL A 27 7.55 1.22 5.79
C VAL A 27 7.50 1.34 4.28
N PHE A 28 6.93 0.33 3.61
CA PHE A 28 6.75 0.35 2.17
C PHE A 28 5.27 0.56 1.84
N ILE A 29 4.93 1.73 1.35
CA ILE A 29 3.60 2.13 0.93
C ILE A 29 3.50 1.95 -0.58
N LEU A 30 2.59 1.09 -1.04
CA LEU A 30 2.35 0.84 -2.45
C LEU A 30 0.91 1.15 -2.79
N ALA A 31 0.72 2.14 -3.66
CA ALA A 31 -0.58 2.43 -4.27
C ALA A 31 -0.90 1.42 -5.37
N ASP A 32 -2.18 1.22 -5.64
CA ASP A 32 -2.70 0.34 -6.71
C ASP A 32 -3.31 1.18 -7.82
N ASP A 33 -2.80 1.07 -9.04
CA ASP A 33 -3.25 1.81 -10.23
C ASP A 33 -3.14 3.36 -10.13
N LEU A 34 -2.23 3.91 -9.31
CA LEU A 34 -2.04 5.36 -9.19
C LEU A 34 -1.11 5.88 -10.28
N GLY A 35 -1.57 6.87 -11.03
CA GLY A 35 -0.78 7.54 -12.06
C GLY A 35 0.14 8.63 -11.50
N VAL A 36 1.27 8.85 -12.16
CA VAL A 36 2.19 9.93 -11.77
C VAL A 36 1.53 11.30 -11.83
N ASN A 37 0.64 11.53 -12.79
CA ASN A 37 -0.07 12.81 -12.95
C ASN A 37 -1.24 12.99 -11.96
N ASP A 38 -1.55 11.99 -11.14
CA ASP A 38 -2.60 12.05 -10.13
C ASP A 38 -2.07 12.59 -8.79
N LEU A 39 -0.79 12.97 -8.74
CA LEU A 39 -0.15 13.58 -7.57
C LEU A 39 0.08 15.07 -7.80
N SER A 40 -0.25 15.90 -6.81
CA SER A 40 0.02 17.35 -6.85
C SER A 40 1.51 17.65 -6.94
N LEU A 41 2.37 16.81 -6.38
CA LEU A 41 3.82 16.82 -6.52
C LEU A 41 4.29 16.81 -7.98
N TYR A 42 3.57 16.15 -8.88
CA TYR A 42 3.87 16.07 -10.30
C TYR A 42 2.97 16.95 -11.18
N GLY A 43 2.18 17.84 -10.56
CA GLY A 43 1.46 18.90 -11.23
C GLY A 43 -0.05 18.69 -11.38
N SER A 44 -0.65 17.66 -10.75
CA SER A 44 -2.10 17.61 -10.62
C SER A 44 -2.61 18.89 -9.96
N ARG A 45 -3.62 19.50 -10.58
CA ARG A 45 -4.34 20.66 -10.02
C ARG A 45 -5.70 20.28 -9.48
N PHE A 46 -6.12 19.07 -9.78
CA PHE A 46 -7.41 18.54 -9.39
C PHE A 46 -7.30 17.67 -8.14
N ASP A 47 -6.43 16.65 -8.20
CA ASP A 47 -6.16 15.77 -7.07
C ASP A 47 -5.25 16.47 -6.05
N GLU A 48 -5.53 16.31 -4.79
CA GLU A 48 -4.82 16.95 -3.69
C GLU A 48 -4.11 15.90 -2.84
N THR A 49 -2.77 15.96 -2.81
CA THR A 49 -1.93 14.97 -2.12
C THR A 49 -0.92 15.63 -1.18
N PRO A 50 -1.39 16.48 -0.22
CA PRO A 50 -0.50 17.27 0.62
C PRO A 50 0.42 16.43 1.53
N ASN A 51 -0.01 15.24 1.97
CA ASN A 51 0.78 14.37 2.83
C ASN A 51 1.88 13.65 2.04
N ILE A 52 1.57 13.17 0.84
CA ILE A 52 2.56 12.58 -0.08
C ILE A 52 3.57 13.65 -0.51
N ASP A 53 3.11 14.86 -0.81
CA ASP A 53 3.97 16.00 -1.14
C ASP A 53 4.91 16.36 0.02
N ALA A 54 4.41 16.38 1.26
CA ALA A 54 5.22 16.64 2.45
C ALA A 54 6.26 15.52 2.69
N LEU A 55 5.89 14.25 2.44
CA LEU A 55 6.82 13.12 2.50
C LEU A 55 7.94 13.29 1.46
N ALA A 56 7.61 13.66 0.23
CA ALA A 56 8.58 13.88 -0.84
C ALA A 56 9.54 15.05 -0.54
N GLN A 57 9.05 16.13 0.07
CA GLN A 57 9.87 17.28 0.48
C GLN A 57 10.91 16.93 1.56
N ARG A 58 10.63 15.92 2.39
CA ARG A 58 11.56 15.44 3.43
C ARG A 58 12.51 14.36 2.94
N GLY A 59 12.29 13.82 1.75
CA GLY A 59 13.00 12.65 1.23
C GLY A 59 13.67 12.88 -0.12
N MET A 60 13.82 11.80 -0.84
CA MET A 60 14.38 11.77 -2.19
C MET A 60 13.29 11.37 -3.18
N ARG A 61 13.09 12.19 -4.21
CA ARG A 61 12.21 11.89 -5.34
C ARG A 61 13.02 11.31 -6.50
N PHE A 62 12.51 10.21 -7.06
CA PHE A 62 13.10 9.55 -8.22
C PHE A 62 12.27 9.89 -9.47
N ASP A 63 12.77 10.77 -10.33
CA ASP A 63 12.07 11.23 -11.54
C ASP A 63 12.15 10.21 -12.70
N GLN A 64 13.01 9.20 -12.59
CA GLN A 64 13.24 8.16 -13.60
C GLN A 64 13.11 6.76 -12.96
N ALA A 65 12.10 6.55 -12.13
CA ALA A 65 11.76 5.26 -11.56
C ALA A 65 10.56 4.65 -12.30
N TYR A 66 10.65 3.38 -12.64
CA TYR A 66 9.64 2.68 -13.42
C TYR A 66 9.23 1.38 -12.73
N SER A 67 7.93 1.06 -12.77
CA SER A 67 7.45 -0.25 -12.34
C SER A 67 7.95 -1.34 -13.31
N ALA A 68 8.12 -2.56 -12.79
CA ALA A 68 8.64 -3.67 -13.58
C ALA A 68 7.66 -4.21 -14.64
N ALA A 69 6.38 -3.89 -14.50
CA ALA A 69 5.31 -4.22 -15.43
C ALA A 69 4.18 -3.19 -15.35
N PRO A 70 3.35 -3.06 -16.39
CA PRO A 70 2.21 -2.15 -16.39
C PRO A 70 0.97 -2.74 -15.70
N ILE A 71 1.13 -3.72 -14.78
CA ILE A 71 0.01 -4.45 -14.16
C ILE A 71 0.43 -5.08 -12.82
N CYS A 72 -0.58 -5.29 -11.94
CA CYS A 72 -0.45 -5.60 -10.51
C CYS A 72 0.46 -6.79 -10.16
N SER A 73 0.02 -8.07 -10.39
CA SER A 73 0.75 -9.25 -9.92
C SER A 73 2.20 -9.33 -10.42
N PRO A 74 2.51 -9.05 -11.70
CA PRO A 74 3.89 -9.04 -12.19
C PRO A 74 4.77 -8.03 -11.45
N THR A 75 4.29 -6.80 -11.24
CA THR A 75 5.03 -5.77 -10.51
C THR A 75 5.21 -6.14 -9.04
N ARG A 76 4.14 -6.60 -8.38
CA ARG A 76 4.18 -7.01 -6.96
C ARG A 76 5.14 -8.17 -6.74
N ALA A 77 5.14 -9.17 -7.63
CA ALA A 77 6.10 -10.28 -7.59
C ALA A 77 7.55 -9.79 -7.77
N SER A 78 7.76 -8.82 -8.66
CA SER A 78 9.08 -8.20 -8.87
C SER A 78 9.57 -7.43 -7.65
N ILE A 79 8.69 -6.66 -7.00
CA ILE A 79 9.02 -5.96 -5.74
C ILE A 79 9.44 -6.97 -4.67
N MET A 80 8.68 -8.06 -4.51
CA MET A 80 8.98 -9.06 -3.48
C MET A 80 10.27 -9.82 -3.71
N THR A 81 10.71 -9.99 -4.95
CA THR A 81 11.82 -10.91 -5.30
C THR A 81 13.04 -10.23 -5.90
N GLY A 82 12.94 -8.97 -6.36
CA GLY A 82 13.99 -8.31 -7.13
C GLY A 82 14.16 -8.87 -8.55
N LEU A 83 13.25 -9.72 -9.04
CA LEU A 83 13.35 -10.38 -10.34
C LEU A 83 12.34 -9.78 -11.33
N TYR A 84 12.71 -9.71 -12.61
CA TYR A 84 11.78 -9.30 -13.66
C TYR A 84 10.63 -10.30 -13.86
N PRO A 85 9.43 -9.84 -14.27
CA PRO A 85 8.25 -10.68 -14.49
C PRO A 85 8.52 -11.87 -15.42
N ALA A 86 9.23 -11.66 -16.52
CA ALA A 86 9.60 -12.74 -17.46
C ALA A 86 10.47 -13.82 -16.79
N ARG A 87 11.35 -13.43 -15.86
CA ARG A 87 12.18 -14.38 -15.11
C ARG A 87 11.36 -15.15 -14.09
N LEU A 88 10.40 -14.52 -13.46
CA LEU A 88 9.45 -15.15 -12.54
C LEU A 88 8.47 -16.07 -13.29
N GLY A 89 8.03 -15.67 -14.49
CA GLY A 89 6.96 -16.29 -15.24
C GLY A 89 5.56 -15.79 -14.83
N ILE A 90 5.48 -14.82 -13.94
CA ILE A 90 4.23 -14.12 -13.59
C ILE A 90 4.15 -12.89 -14.48
N THR A 91 3.35 -12.96 -15.55
CA THR A 91 3.26 -11.93 -16.61
C THR A 91 1.88 -11.33 -16.75
N GLU A 92 0.86 -11.93 -16.09
CA GLU A 92 -0.53 -11.49 -16.08
C GLU A 92 -1.04 -11.37 -14.63
N PRO A 93 -2.11 -10.63 -14.36
CA PRO A 93 -2.65 -10.42 -13.01
C PRO A 93 -3.52 -11.60 -12.53
N ASP A 94 -3.10 -12.83 -12.82
CA ASP A 94 -3.92 -14.04 -12.68
C ASP A 94 -3.73 -14.75 -11.33
N CYS A 95 -2.97 -14.13 -10.40
CA CYS A 95 -2.61 -14.81 -9.15
C CYS A 95 -3.79 -15.02 -8.18
N HIS A 96 -4.95 -14.42 -8.43
CA HIS A 96 -6.19 -14.64 -7.69
C HIS A 96 -7.07 -15.77 -8.27
N LEU A 97 -6.81 -16.20 -9.51
CA LEU A 97 -7.65 -17.18 -10.18
C LEU A 97 -7.57 -18.56 -9.52
N PRO A 98 -8.64 -19.37 -9.60
CA PRO A 98 -8.63 -20.75 -9.08
C PRO A 98 -7.63 -21.66 -9.79
N LYS A 99 -7.37 -21.41 -11.08
CA LYS A 99 -6.41 -22.20 -11.86
C LYS A 99 -5.00 -22.03 -11.29
N VAL A 100 -4.34 -23.15 -11.00
CA VAL A 100 -2.96 -23.18 -10.49
C VAL A 100 -2.01 -23.55 -11.62
N VAL A 101 -1.14 -22.62 -11.98
CA VAL A 101 -0.06 -22.79 -12.97
C VAL A 101 1.25 -22.45 -12.25
N LEU A 102 2.12 -23.46 -12.07
CA LEU A 102 3.38 -23.33 -11.33
C LEU A 102 4.62 -23.53 -12.20
N ASP A 103 4.44 -24.14 -13.37
CA ASP A 103 5.53 -24.45 -14.29
C ASP A 103 5.39 -23.66 -15.59
N LYS A 104 6.52 -23.13 -16.06
CA LYS A 104 6.57 -22.36 -17.30
C LYS A 104 6.36 -23.26 -18.50
N HIS A 105 5.40 -22.96 -19.33
CA HIS A 105 5.15 -23.63 -20.61
C HIS A 105 4.55 -22.64 -21.62
N LEU A 106 4.62 -22.99 -22.90
CA LEU A 106 3.95 -22.23 -23.94
C LEU A 106 2.48 -22.65 -24.03
N LEU A 107 1.62 -21.70 -24.34
CA LEU A 107 0.25 -22.01 -24.72
C LEU A 107 0.24 -22.90 -25.96
N PRO A 108 -0.73 -23.84 -26.11
CA PRO A 108 -0.79 -24.73 -27.27
C PRO A 108 -1.07 -23.98 -28.58
N THR A 109 -1.73 -22.84 -28.51
CA THR A 109 -2.09 -22.00 -29.66
C THR A 109 -2.03 -20.52 -29.28
N ALA A 110 -1.74 -19.67 -30.26
CA ALA A 110 -1.92 -18.23 -30.09
C ALA A 110 -3.41 -17.85 -30.01
N SER A 111 -3.74 -16.84 -29.22
CA SER A 111 -5.06 -16.21 -29.28
C SER A 111 -5.31 -15.63 -30.68
N PRO A 112 -6.57 -15.58 -31.15
CA PRO A 112 -6.90 -15.03 -32.48
C PRO A 112 -6.41 -13.60 -32.74
N VAL A 113 -6.18 -12.83 -31.66
CA VAL A 113 -5.69 -11.44 -31.74
C VAL A 113 -4.18 -11.32 -31.55
N GLN A 114 -3.49 -12.43 -31.26
CA GLN A 114 -2.04 -12.47 -31.04
C GLN A 114 -1.29 -13.02 -32.25
N LYS A 115 -0.14 -12.42 -32.56
CA LYS A 115 0.72 -12.85 -33.68
C LYS A 115 1.72 -13.95 -33.31
N ALA A 116 1.83 -14.27 -32.03
CA ALA A 116 2.79 -15.24 -31.50
C ALA A 116 2.15 -16.10 -30.39
N ILE A 117 2.64 -17.30 -30.23
CA ILE A 117 2.35 -18.14 -29.06
C ILE A 117 3.11 -17.57 -27.88
N THR A 118 2.42 -17.28 -26.77
CA THR A 118 3.01 -16.77 -25.55
C THR A 118 3.15 -17.86 -24.49
N ALA A 119 3.99 -17.63 -23.50
CA ALA A 119 3.99 -18.46 -22.30
C ALA A 119 2.70 -18.21 -21.50
N GLU A 120 2.17 -19.26 -20.88
CA GLU A 120 1.11 -19.12 -19.87
C GLU A 120 1.70 -18.46 -18.61
N SER A 121 1.00 -17.47 -18.07
CA SER A 121 1.42 -16.81 -16.83
C SER A 121 1.32 -17.78 -15.66
N LEU A 122 2.35 -17.81 -14.81
CA LEU A 122 2.22 -18.46 -13.50
C LEU A 122 1.24 -17.70 -12.64
N THR A 123 0.46 -18.45 -11.87
CA THR A 123 -0.64 -17.89 -11.08
C THR A 123 -0.35 -17.80 -9.58
N ARG A 124 0.89 -18.10 -9.18
CA ARG A 124 1.31 -18.09 -7.75
C ARG A 124 2.78 -17.67 -7.64
N LEU A 125 3.07 -16.83 -6.65
CA LEU A 125 4.45 -16.62 -6.22
C LEU A 125 4.87 -17.82 -5.37
N GLN A 126 5.71 -18.68 -5.94
CA GLN A 126 6.14 -19.89 -5.25
C GLN A 126 6.99 -19.57 -4.01
N THR A 127 6.84 -20.36 -2.96
CA THR A 127 7.46 -20.11 -1.65
C THR A 127 8.95 -20.41 -1.59
N ASN A 128 9.53 -20.98 -2.64
CA ASN A 128 10.97 -21.20 -2.76
C ASN A 128 11.78 -19.93 -3.11
N TYR A 129 11.12 -18.84 -3.52
CA TYR A 129 11.80 -17.56 -3.71
C TYR A 129 12.21 -16.94 -2.38
N TYR A 130 13.40 -16.32 -2.36
CA TYR A 130 13.87 -15.52 -1.24
C TYR A 130 13.30 -14.12 -1.40
N THR A 131 12.21 -13.88 -0.70
CA THR A 131 11.46 -12.62 -0.78
C THR A 131 12.05 -11.52 0.11
N LEU A 132 11.69 -10.26 -0.18
CA LEU A 132 12.07 -9.12 0.64
C LEU A 132 11.64 -9.31 2.12
N ALA A 133 10.45 -9.84 2.36
CA ALA A 133 9.98 -10.14 3.73
C ALA A 133 10.85 -11.21 4.42
N LYS A 134 11.24 -12.28 3.69
CA LYS A 134 12.17 -13.29 4.24
C LYS A 134 13.52 -12.69 4.58
N ALA A 135 14.02 -11.75 3.77
CA ALA A 135 15.27 -11.06 4.04
C ALA A 135 15.20 -10.21 5.32
N PHE A 136 14.14 -9.42 5.49
CA PHE A 136 13.93 -8.65 6.70
C PHE A 136 13.74 -9.55 7.93
N LYS A 137 12.94 -10.61 7.81
CA LYS A 137 12.76 -11.58 8.91
C LYS A 137 14.08 -12.25 9.31
N ALA A 138 14.89 -12.68 8.35
CA ALA A 138 16.21 -13.23 8.61
C ALA A 138 17.16 -12.23 9.26
N ALA A 139 16.99 -10.93 8.98
CA ALA A 139 17.71 -9.84 9.64
C ALA A 139 17.14 -9.49 11.03
N GLY A 140 16.12 -10.21 11.53
CA GLY A 140 15.54 -10.02 12.87
C GLY A 140 14.49 -8.92 12.96
N TYR A 141 13.88 -8.51 11.85
CA TYR A 141 12.73 -7.60 11.84
C TYR A 141 11.44 -8.34 12.17
N VAL A 142 10.50 -7.65 12.82
CA VAL A 142 9.09 -8.01 12.80
C VAL A 142 8.52 -7.59 11.46
N THR A 143 7.77 -8.46 10.80
CA THR A 143 7.33 -8.22 9.42
C THR A 143 5.80 -8.28 9.31
N ALA A 144 5.19 -7.29 8.65
CA ALA A 144 3.75 -7.24 8.46
C ALA A 144 3.38 -6.85 7.04
N HIS A 145 2.33 -7.47 6.51
CA HIS A 145 1.68 -7.12 5.25
C HIS A 145 0.24 -6.68 5.50
N PHE A 146 -0.11 -5.48 5.07
CA PHE A 146 -1.47 -4.96 5.17
C PHE A 146 -1.94 -4.46 3.81
N GLY A 147 -3.08 -4.98 3.37
CA GLY A 147 -3.73 -4.62 2.12
C GLY A 147 -3.72 -5.68 1.02
N LYS A 148 -3.56 -5.27 -0.22
CA LYS A 148 -3.64 -6.10 -1.41
C LYS A 148 -2.39 -6.94 -1.61
N TRP A 149 -2.52 -8.27 -1.54
CA TRP A 149 -1.44 -9.20 -1.86
C TRP A 149 -1.35 -9.52 -3.35
N HIS A 150 -2.35 -10.15 -3.89
CA HIS A 150 -2.52 -10.53 -5.30
C HIS A 150 -1.36 -11.38 -5.90
N LEU A 151 -0.73 -12.24 -5.08
CA LEU A 151 0.34 -13.16 -5.50
C LEU A 151 0.04 -14.63 -5.16
N GLY A 152 -1.19 -14.92 -4.79
CA GLY A 152 -1.73 -16.25 -4.53
C GLY A 152 -2.36 -16.38 -3.15
N PRO A 153 -3.44 -17.21 -3.03
CA PRO A 153 -3.99 -17.61 -1.74
C PRO A 153 -3.08 -18.61 -1.03
N GLU A 154 -3.48 -19.09 0.14
CA GLU A 154 -2.77 -20.21 0.77
C GLU A 154 -2.55 -21.39 -0.20
N PRO A 155 -1.37 -22.00 -0.18
CA PRO A 155 -0.21 -21.78 0.69
C PRO A 155 0.82 -20.78 0.14
N TYR A 156 0.41 -19.78 -0.62
CA TYR A 156 1.27 -18.75 -1.24
C TYR A 156 1.00 -17.35 -0.68
N SER A 157 0.30 -17.28 0.47
CA SER A 157 -0.05 -16.03 1.15
C SER A 157 1.17 -15.29 1.70
N PRO A 158 1.03 -14.03 2.16
CA PRO A 158 2.09 -13.29 2.82
C PRO A 158 2.75 -14.04 3.96
N LEU A 159 1.98 -14.80 4.77
CA LEU A 159 2.52 -15.58 5.89
C LEU A 159 3.53 -16.63 5.43
N GLN A 160 3.31 -17.24 4.26
CA GLN A 160 4.23 -18.22 3.66
C GLN A 160 5.42 -17.57 2.96
N GLN A 161 5.34 -16.25 2.73
CA GLN A 161 6.38 -15.47 2.06
C GLN A 161 7.27 -14.67 3.01
N GLY A 162 7.14 -14.88 4.32
CA GLY A 162 8.05 -14.32 5.32
C GLY A 162 7.45 -13.22 6.20
N PHE A 163 6.17 -12.90 6.06
CA PHE A 163 5.50 -12.00 6.96
C PHE A 163 5.02 -12.71 8.24
N ASP A 164 5.05 -12.01 9.38
CA ASP A 164 4.54 -12.48 10.66
C ASP A 164 3.05 -12.17 10.82
N SER A 165 2.58 -11.09 10.15
CA SER A 165 1.18 -10.65 10.16
C SER A 165 0.70 -10.35 8.75
N ASP A 166 -0.59 -10.64 8.48
CA ASP A 166 -1.24 -10.40 7.19
C ASP A 166 -2.70 -9.99 7.39
N ILE A 167 -3.06 -8.78 6.99
CA ILE A 167 -4.40 -8.19 7.09
C ILE A 167 -4.77 -7.56 5.75
N PRO A 168 -5.93 -7.88 5.22
CA PRO A 168 -7.04 -8.71 5.70
C PRO A 168 -6.90 -10.20 5.40
N HIS A 169 -5.75 -10.70 5.05
CA HIS A 169 -5.47 -12.09 4.66
C HIS A 169 -6.30 -12.54 3.47
N THR A 170 -6.11 -11.86 2.36
CA THR A 170 -6.84 -12.11 1.10
C THR A 170 -5.92 -12.13 -0.11
N SER A 171 -6.24 -12.94 -1.11
CA SER A 171 -5.60 -12.89 -2.43
C SER A 171 -6.42 -12.12 -3.47
N ALA A 172 -7.49 -11.46 -3.06
CA ALA A 172 -8.37 -10.73 -3.94
C ALA A 172 -7.61 -9.64 -4.72
N PRO A 173 -7.90 -9.47 -6.02
CA PRO A 173 -7.24 -8.48 -6.86
C PRO A 173 -7.73 -7.05 -6.60
N SER A 174 -8.93 -6.92 -6.01
CA SER A 174 -9.62 -5.65 -5.76
C SER A 174 -10.71 -5.86 -4.71
N PRO A 175 -11.32 -4.81 -4.15
CA PRO A 175 -12.40 -4.93 -3.17
C PRO A 175 -13.78 -5.29 -3.78
N LEU A 176 -13.81 -5.80 -5.01
CA LEU A 176 -15.06 -6.28 -5.63
C LEU A 176 -15.71 -7.42 -4.82
N PRO A 177 -17.03 -7.56 -4.85
CA PRO A 177 -18.01 -6.73 -5.56
C PRO A 177 -18.46 -5.47 -4.79
N ASN A 178 -18.18 -5.36 -3.50
CA ASN A 178 -18.79 -4.34 -2.63
C ASN A 178 -18.06 -2.99 -2.67
N GLY A 179 -16.79 -2.96 -3.09
CA GLY A 179 -15.96 -1.77 -3.06
C GLY A 179 -15.38 -1.45 -1.69
N TYR A 180 -15.15 -0.18 -1.42
CA TYR A 180 -14.46 0.32 -0.25
C TYR A 180 -15.37 0.61 0.95
N SER A 181 -16.68 0.60 0.78
CA SER A 181 -17.64 0.79 1.87
C SER A 181 -18.06 -0.54 2.48
N TYR A 182 -18.32 -0.52 3.80
CA TYR A 182 -18.90 -1.68 4.49
C TYR A 182 -20.20 -2.15 3.81
N PRO A 183 -20.46 -3.49 3.72
CA PRO A 183 -19.63 -4.61 4.21
C PRO A 183 -18.48 -4.94 3.24
N PHE A 184 -17.29 -5.14 3.78
CA PHE A 184 -16.10 -5.43 2.98
C PHE A 184 -16.09 -6.87 2.47
N HIS A 185 -15.96 -7.05 1.15
CA HIS A 185 -15.84 -8.39 0.57
C HIS A 185 -14.49 -9.03 0.90
N VAL A 186 -13.43 -8.23 0.89
CA VAL A 186 -12.04 -8.67 1.09
C VAL A 186 -11.69 -8.87 2.56
N TRP A 187 -12.51 -8.36 3.49
CA TRP A 187 -12.28 -8.44 4.93
C TRP A 187 -13.56 -8.84 5.67
N LYS A 188 -13.83 -10.14 5.63
CA LYS A 188 -15.07 -10.70 6.20
C LYS A 188 -15.14 -10.49 7.70
N ASN A 189 -16.34 -10.20 8.19
CA ASN A 189 -16.66 -9.99 9.62
C ASN A 189 -15.90 -8.83 10.27
N HIS A 190 -15.42 -7.88 9.47
CA HIS A 190 -14.77 -6.65 9.93
C HIS A 190 -15.58 -5.43 9.53
N GLY A 191 -15.52 -4.37 10.36
CA GLY A 191 -16.19 -3.10 10.11
C GLY A 191 -17.67 -3.05 10.52
N GLN A 192 -18.27 -1.90 10.30
CA GLN A 192 -19.68 -1.57 10.58
C GLN A 192 -20.21 -0.58 9.52
N PRO A 193 -21.54 -0.35 9.45
CA PRO A 193 -22.09 0.64 8.52
C PRO A 193 -21.45 2.02 8.70
N GLY A 194 -20.91 2.55 7.61
CA GLY A 194 -20.21 3.83 7.56
C GLY A 194 -18.69 3.72 7.45
N ASP A 195 -18.11 2.56 7.74
CA ASP A 195 -16.67 2.34 7.66
C ASP A 195 -16.18 2.28 6.19
N ASN A 196 -14.92 2.66 6.01
CA ASN A 196 -14.19 2.60 4.75
C ASN A 196 -13.01 1.63 4.88
N LEU A 197 -12.83 0.76 3.89
CA LEU A 197 -11.81 -0.29 3.89
C LEU A 197 -10.40 0.25 4.10
N GLU A 198 -10.05 1.34 3.41
CA GLU A 198 -8.70 1.90 3.48
C GLU A 198 -8.43 2.58 4.83
N ASP A 199 -9.46 3.22 5.40
CA ASP A 199 -9.36 3.79 6.75
C ASP A 199 -9.11 2.70 7.80
N ASP A 200 -9.84 1.58 7.73
CA ASP A 200 -9.70 0.46 8.65
C ASP A 200 -8.34 -0.24 8.51
N LEU A 201 -7.86 -0.42 7.28
CA LEU A 201 -6.52 -0.94 7.02
C LEU A 201 -5.43 -0.04 7.59
N CYS A 202 -5.60 1.28 7.43
CA CYS A 202 -4.68 2.26 8.00
C CYS A 202 -4.71 2.24 9.53
N ASP A 203 -5.88 2.05 10.14
CA ASP A 203 -6.01 1.88 11.60
C ASP A 203 -5.19 0.70 12.11
N GLU A 204 -5.25 -0.45 11.43
CA GLU A 204 -4.45 -1.63 11.81
C GLU A 204 -2.95 -1.38 11.61
N ALA A 205 -2.56 -0.70 10.54
CA ALA A 205 -1.16 -0.32 10.32
C ALA A 205 -0.63 0.65 11.39
N VAL A 206 -1.45 1.63 11.81
CA VAL A 206 -1.14 2.54 12.93
C VAL A 206 -1.00 1.76 14.25
N LYS A 207 -1.92 0.84 14.54
CA LYS A 207 -1.83 -0.04 15.71
C LYS A 207 -0.55 -0.87 15.70
N PHE A 208 -0.17 -1.43 14.54
CA PHE A 208 1.07 -2.19 14.38
C PHE A 208 2.30 -1.31 14.70
N ILE A 209 2.37 -0.09 14.17
CA ILE A 209 3.45 0.86 14.46
C ILE A 209 3.51 1.13 15.97
N GLN A 210 2.39 1.45 16.62
CA GLN A 210 2.31 1.71 18.06
C GLN A 210 2.74 0.50 18.90
N GLN A 211 2.44 -0.70 18.45
CA GLN A 211 2.78 -1.94 19.14
C GLN A 211 4.26 -2.30 19.05
N HIS A 212 4.94 -1.94 17.96
CA HIS A 212 6.30 -2.38 17.68
C HIS A 212 7.36 -1.27 17.78
N ALA A 213 6.98 0.00 17.62
CA ALA A 213 7.91 1.12 17.74
C ALA A 213 8.56 1.19 19.14
N GLY A 214 9.84 1.50 19.16
CA GLY A 214 10.58 1.74 20.41
C GLY A 214 10.88 0.51 21.26
N LYS A 215 10.57 -0.71 20.79
CA LYS A 215 10.82 -1.96 21.54
C LYS A 215 12.19 -2.59 21.31
N GLY A 216 13.12 -1.88 20.67
CA GLY A 216 14.48 -2.37 20.40
C GLY A 216 14.60 -3.37 19.26
N GLN A 217 13.46 -3.78 18.65
CA GLN A 217 13.42 -4.62 17.46
C GLN A 217 12.85 -3.82 16.31
N PRO A 218 13.56 -3.70 15.17
CA PRO A 218 13.05 -2.99 14.00
C PRO A 218 11.90 -3.76 13.34
N PHE A 219 11.05 -3.05 12.60
CA PHE A 219 9.96 -3.66 11.85
C PHE A 219 10.04 -3.32 10.35
N TYR A 220 9.48 -4.22 9.54
CA TYR A 220 9.18 -4.01 8.13
C TYR A 220 7.66 -4.08 7.95
N LEU A 221 7.06 -2.95 7.62
CA LEU A 221 5.63 -2.82 7.33
C LEU A 221 5.43 -2.64 5.83
N ASN A 222 4.76 -3.58 5.23
CA ASN A 222 4.32 -3.56 3.84
C ASN A 222 2.86 -3.08 3.83
N TYR A 223 2.62 -1.80 3.58
CA TYR A 223 1.30 -1.21 3.45
C TYR A 223 0.95 -1.07 1.97
N TRP A 224 0.29 -2.07 1.42
CA TRP A 224 -0.09 -2.14 0.02
C TRP A 224 -1.58 -1.84 -0.12
N ALA A 225 -1.90 -0.54 -0.29
CA ALA A 225 -3.25 -0.04 -0.40
C ALA A 225 -4.05 -0.76 -1.50
N PHE A 226 -5.37 -0.85 -1.33
CA PHE A 226 -6.28 -1.17 -2.43
C PHE A 226 -6.59 0.07 -3.27
N GLU A 227 -6.45 1.27 -2.67
CA GLU A 227 -6.62 2.56 -3.37
C GLU A 227 -5.48 2.77 -4.38
N VAL A 228 -5.75 3.20 -5.60
CA VAL A 228 -7.03 3.76 -6.11
C VAL A 228 -7.68 2.81 -7.16
N HIS A 229 -7.54 1.51 -6.98
CA HIS A 229 -8.05 0.49 -7.91
C HIS A 229 -9.59 0.51 -7.95
N SER A 230 -10.16 0.16 -9.10
CA SER A 230 -11.62 -0.04 -9.22
C SER A 230 -12.13 -1.17 -8.29
N PRO A 231 -13.42 -1.13 -7.84
CA PRO A 231 -14.47 -0.20 -8.23
C PRO A 231 -14.27 1.18 -7.61
N TRP A 232 -14.43 2.24 -8.41
CA TRP A 232 -14.23 3.59 -7.90
C TRP A 232 -15.35 3.99 -6.95
N GLN A 233 -14.99 4.18 -5.71
CA GLN A 233 -15.90 4.54 -4.64
C GLN A 233 -15.16 5.38 -3.59
N ALA A 234 -15.59 6.59 -3.34
CA ALA A 234 -15.01 7.49 -2.37
C ALA A 234 -16.04 7.93 -1.32
N LYS A 235 -15.56 8.51 -0.25
CA LYS A 235 -16.40 9.04 0.82
C LYS A 235 -17.28 10.19 0.30
N PRO A 236 -18.56 10.28 0.67
CA PRO A 236 -19.49 11.30 0.13
C PRO A 236 -18.99 12.73 0.26
N GLN A 237 -18.32 13.08 1.36
CA GLN A 237 -17.75 14.40 1.60
C GLN A 237 -16.63 14.75 0.63
N GLN A 238 -15.75 13.78 0.31
CA GLN A 238 -14.67 13.95 -0.67
C GLN A 238 -15.25 14.13 -2.08
N ILE A 239 -16.23 13.30 -2.47
CA ILE A 239 -16.95 13.46 -3.74
C ILE A 239 -17.56 14.85 -3.86
N ALA A 240 -18.21 15.37 -2.80
CA ALA A 240 -18.81 16.70 -2.80
C ALA A 240 -17.76 17.81 -2.96
N LYS A 241 -16.61 17.69 -2.25
CA LYS A 241 -15.46 18.59 -2.36
C LYS A 241 -14.96 18.68 -3.80
N TYR A 242 -14.64 17.57 -4.41
CA TYR A 242 -14.07 17.54 -5.77
C TYR A 242 -15.10 17.86 -6.85
N ARG A 243 -16.39 17.55 -6.64
CA ARG A 243 -17.46 17.97 -7.56
C ARG A 243 -17.56 19.49 -7.63
N ALA A 244 -17.41 20.20 -6.51
CA ALA A 244 -17.42 21.66 -6.48
C ALA A 244 -16.19 22.29 -7.17
N LYS A 245 -15.08 21.55 -7.25
CA LYS A 245 -13.82 21.96 -7.88
C LYS A 245 -13.73 21.58 -9.38
N ALA A 246 -14.58 20.67 -9.86
CA ALA A 246 -14.47 20.11 -11.19
C ALA A 246 -14.70 21.15 -12.29
N ASP A 247 -13.72 21.28 -13.20
CA ASP A 247 -13.85 22.06 -14.43
C ASP A 247 -14.18 21.11 -15.59
N PRO A 248 -15.33 21.30 -16.29
CA PRO A 248 -15.70 20.47 -17.44
C PRO A 248 -14.67 20.46 -18.57
N LYS A 249 -13.78 21.46 -18.63
CA LYS A 249 -12.74 21.58 -19.64
C LYS A 249 -11.44 20.88 -19.23
N SER A 250 -11.29 20.49 -17.97
CA SER A 250 -10.13 19.76 -17.48
C SER A 250 -10.18 18.29 -17.89
N LEU A 251 -9.02 17.69 -18.18
CA LEU A 251 -8.88 16.25 -18.36
C LEU A 251 -9.02 15.51 -17.02
N GLN A 252 -8.48 16.07 -15.95
CA GLN A 252 -8.67 15.55 -14.58
C GLN A 252 -9.89 16.25 -13.96
N ARG A 253 -10.98 15.52 -13.78
CA ARG A 253 -12.24 16.07 -13.27
C ARG A 253 -13.16 15.03 -12.62
N ASN A 254 -12.69 13.79 -12.43
CA ASN A 254 -13.51 12.76 -11.80
C ASN A 254 -13.50 12.90 -10.28
N PRO A 255 -14.59 13.37 -9.64
CA PRO A 255 -14.62 13.63 -8.21
C PRO A 255 -14.55 12.36 -7.35
N VAL A 256 -14.95 11.21 -7.90
CA VAL A 256 -14.86 9.94 -7.17
C VAL A 256 -13.42 9.48 -7.11
N TYR A 257 -12.71 9.48 -8.24
CA TYR A 257 -11.30 9.11 -8.29
C TYR A 257 -10.43 10.04 -7.43
N ALA A 258 -10.63 11.35 -7.52
CA ALA A 258 -9.91 12.30 -6.69
C ALA A 258 -10.18 12.11 -5.19
N GLY A 259 -11.39 11.71 -4.81
CA GLY A 259 -11.69 11.34 -3.43
C GLY A 259 -10.96 10.09 -2.97
N MET A 260 -10.75 9.10 -3.85
CA MET A 260 -9.93 7.91 -3.54
C MET A 260 -8.45 8.28 -3.38
N VAL A 261 -7.92 9.14 -4.27
CA VAL A 261 -6.55 9.66 -4.14
C VAL A 261 -6.36 10.40 -2.81
N GLU A 262 -7.36 11.20 -2.39
CA GLU A 262 -7.34 11.88 -1.09
C GLU A 262 -7.36 10.88 0.08
N THR A 263 -8.13 9.79 0.00
CA THR A 263 -8.15 8.74 1.04
C THR A 263 -6.78 8.08 1.18
N LEU A 264 -6.11 7.77 0.07
CA LEU A 264 -4.75 7.25 0.08
C LEU A 264 -3.76 8.25 0.70
N ASP A 265 -3.85 9.53 0.33
CA ASP A 265 -3.01 10.59 0.89
C ASP A 265 -3.22 10.76 2.40
N GLU A 266 -4.48 10.70 2.87
CA GLU A 266 -4.81 10.70 4.30
C GLU A 266 -4.16 9.51 5.02
N ALA A 267 -4.18 8.30 4.43
CA ALA A 267 -3.53 7.12 4.99
C ALA A 267 -2.01 7.33 5.12
N VAL A 268 -1.35 7.87 4.09
CA VAL A 268 0.09 8.21 4.16
C VAL A 268 0.37 9.19 5.30
N GLY A 269 -0.44 10.24 5.43
CA GLY A 269 -0.31 11.23 6.51
C GLY A 269 -0.46 10.60 7.89
N ARG A 270 -1.41 9.70 8.08
CA ARG A 270 -1.66 8.99 9.35
C ARG A 270 -0.51 8.06 9.72
N LEU A 271 0.07 7.33 8.75
CA LEU A 271 1.23 6.47 8.98
C LEU A 271 2.46 7.29 9.41
N VAL A 272 2.75 8.40 8.71
CA VAL A 272 3.84 9.30 9.07
C VAL A 272 3.63 9.91 10.46
N ALA A 273 2.43 10.36 10.78
CA ALA A 273 2.08 10.91 12.10
C ALA A 273 2.22 9.85 13.21
N ALA A 274 1.87 8.59 12.94
CA ALA A 274 2.04 7.50 13.90
C ALA A 274 3.52 7.22 14.20
N LEU A 275 4.39 7.24 13.18
CA LEU A 275 5.84 7.10 13.33
C LEU A 275 6.45 8.25 14.13
N ASP A 276 6.00 9.49 13.86
CA ASP A 276 6.44 10.68 14.59
C ASP A 276 6.00 10.63 16.06
N ALA A 277 4.74 10.34 16.31
CA ALA A 277 4.18 10.21 17.66
C ALA A 277 4.87 9.11 18.48
N ALA A 278 5.30 8.03 17.80
CA ALA A 278 6.07 6.95 18.42
C ALA A 278 7.57 7.29 18.60
N GLY A 279 8.04 8.45 18.10
CA GLY A 279 9.43 8.89 18.20
C GLY A 279 10.42 8.09 17.37
N VAL A 280 9.94 7.43 16.29
CA VAL A 280 10.78 6.58 15.43
C VAL A 280 10.87 7.06 13.98
N LEU A 281 10.25 8.19 13.65
CA LEU A 281 10.18 8.68 12.27
C LEU A 281 11.58 8.90 11.66
N ASP A 282 12.49 9.51 12.43
CA ASP A 282 13.87 9.78 11.97
C ASP A 282 14.74 8.51 11.87
N ASN A 283 14.28 7.40 12.45
CA ASN A 283 14.89 6.06 12.30
C ASN A 283 14.00 5.12 11.45
N THR A 284 13.29 5.66 10.48
CA THR A 284 12.43 4.87 9.59
C THR A 284 12.67 5.27 8.14
N VAL A 285 12.93 4.28 7.29
CA VAL A 285 12.92 4.45 5.84
C VAL A 285 11.49 4.27 5.36
N ILE A 286 10.92 5.30 4.74
CA ILE A 286 9.59 5.25 4.13
C ILE A 286 9.77 5.25 2.61
N VAL A 287 9.21 4.23 1.94
CA VAL A 287 9.15 4.15 0.49
C VAL A 287 7.70 4.31 0.06
N PHE A 288 7.43 5.26 -0.84
CA PHE A 288 6.13 5.41 -1.50
C PHE A 288 6.29 5.14 -2.99
N ASN A 289 5.45 4.28 -3.55
CA ASN A 289 5.43 3.94 -4.97
C ASN A 289 4.02 3.54 -5.41
N SER A 290 3.79 3.43 -6.73
CA SER A 290 2.63 2.75 -7.32
C SER A 290 3.08 1.47 -8.03
N ASP A 291 2.23 0.44 -8.04
CA ASP A 291 2.56 -0.82 -8.72
C ASP A 291 2.51 -0.68 -10.25
N ASN A 292 1.66 0.17 -10.78
CA ASN A 292 1.57 0.54 -12.21
C ASN A 292 0.91 1.91 -12.37
N GLY A 293 0.74 2.36 -13.61
CA GLY A 293 -0.01 3.56 -13.93
C GLY A 293 -1.52 3.36 -13.83
N PRO A 294 -2.33 4.42 -14.04
CA PRO A 294 -3.76 4.37 -13.84
C PRO A 294 -4.44 3.41 -14.83
N TYR A 295 -5.47 2.74 -14.36
CA TYR A 295 -6.39 2.04 -15.24
C TYR A 295 -7.23 3.07 -16.01
N PHE A 296 -7.58 2.76 -17.28
CA PHE A 296 -8.36 3.66 -18.10
C PHE A 296 -9.71 3.97 -17.46
N ILE A 297 -9.92 5.25 -17.12
CA ILE A 297 -11.17 5.75 -16.54
C ILE A 297 -11.95 6.43 -17.67
N PRO A 298 -13.05 5.85 -18.18
CA PRO A 298 -13.88 6.55 -19.16
C PRO A 298 -14.40 7.87 -18.56
N ASN A 299 -14.14 8.99 -19.22
CA ASN A 299 -14.52 10.34 -18.78
C ASN A 299 -13.89 10.82 -17.46
N ALA A 300 -12.68 10.38 -17.17
CA ALA A 300 -11.87 11.01 -16.11
C ALA A 300 -11.53 12.45 -16.45
#